data_bcf57759929d69c8ae9a4931d0d00e7b
#
_entry.id   bcf57759929d69c8ae9a4931d0d00e7b
#
_cell.length_a   1.000
_cell.length_b   1.000
_cell.length_c   1.000
_cell.angle_alpha   90.00
_cell.angle_beta   90.00
_cell.angle_gamma   90.00
#
_symmetry.space_group_name_H-M   'P 1'
#
loop_
_entity.id
_entity.type
_entity.pdbx_description
1 polymer ?
#
loop_
_entity_poly.entity_id
_entity_poly.type
_entity_poly.pdbx_seq_one_letter_code
_entity_poly.pdbx_strand_id
1 'polypeptide(L)'
;MSVESDLKKDGIKVIKKLDTLRVNSIARTVSNSLCETFPDFNLNQNDLFIKLSRLDMYIAKMPEGMAEANYFYKNTSIYFNDHIADEDLEEFAIHECIHYIQEIKDKRNYLLRMGLCDYTEFRIYGLGLNEAAVQLMASKVLAIPKEYVKYFNITFETTSPSYYPLECCLVSQLAYLIGEDVLFESTINSNDTFKNKFIELTNAKTFMNIEDNIDKILMSEEEIIKINNKIATMDDNSKKIDVMNKKIENLKSHITSTFIKTQKLITSSYFDNVFDSITDLEGVEKYRQKLYNFKDYLGSTAGDTFFNDYYVNKMMALEEKYNYLENTSVENVVDDSMYLTKKKSSKLLDFFNFVKSLFVHSDFENSVDIVKK
;
A
#
# COMPACT_ATOMS: atom_id res chain seq x y z
N MET A 1 23.53 -18.70 11.83
CA MET A 1 23.58 -17.88 13.07
C MET A 1 22.46 -18.36 13.98
N SER A 2 22.63 -18.32 15.30
CA SER A 2 21.55 -18.69 16.23
C SER A 2 20.52 -17.55 16.31
N VAL A 3 19.25 -17.89 16.62
CA VAL A 3 18.18 -16.91 16.84
C VAL A 3 18.57 -15.85 17.87
N GLU A 4 19.21 -16.26 18.97
CA GLU A 4 19.74 -15.33 19.99
C GLU A 4 20.76 -14.34 19.44
N SER A 5 21.59 -14.77 18.48
CA SER A 5 22.57 -13.87 17.83
C SER A 5 21.86 -12.84 16.95
N ASP A 6 20.80 -13.22 16.25
CA ASP A 6 20.03 -12.32 15.39
C ASP A 6 19.26 -11.31 16.25
N LEU A 7 18.53 -11.76 17.28
CA LEU A 7 17.82 -10.88 18.22
C LEU A 7 18.78 -9.87 18.89
N LYS A 8 19.96 -10.33 19.31
CA LYS A 8 20.97 -9.45 19.89
C LYS A 8 21.51 -8.42 18.90
N LYS A 9 21.68 -8.81 17.62
CA LYS A 9 22.10 -7.90 16.55
C LYS A 9 21.06 -6.82 16.30
N ASP A 10 19.78 -7.18 16.36
CA ASP A 10 18.66 -6.27 16.18
C ASP A 10 18.33 -5.48 17.47
N GLY A 11 19.06 -5.71 18.56
CA GLY A 11 18.91 -5.01 19.83
C GLY A 11 17.73 -5.48 20.68
N ILE A 12 17.08 -6.58 20.29
CA ILE A 12 15.91 -7.13 20.98
C ILE A 12 16.35 -7.92 22.22
N LYS A 13 15.82 -7.57 23.39
CA LYS A 13 16.11 -8.23 24.66
C LYS A 13 14.84 -8.84 25.25
N VAL A 14 14.75 -10.17 25.21
CA VAL A 14 13.61 -10.90 25.79
C VAL A 14 13.53 -10.67 27.29
N ILE A 15 12.33 -10.37 27.81
CA ILE A 15 12.01 -10.16 29.21
C ILE A 15 11.27 -11.37 29.78
N LYS A 16 10.15 -11.76 29.14
CA LYS A 16 9.35 -12.90 29.58
C LYS A 16 8.66 -13.59 28.42
N LYS A 17 8.40 -14.88 28.53
CA LYS A 17 7.51 -15.64 27.64
C LYS A 17 6.07 -15.50 28.15
N LEU A 18 5.11 -15.29 27.24
CA LEU A 18 3.69 -15.37 27.57
C LEU A 18 3.31 -16.81 27.90
N ASP A 19 2.39 -16.98 28.85
CA ASP A 19 1.86 -18.30 29.16
C ASP A 19 0.87 -18.80 28.11
N THR A 20 0.58 -20.08 28.13
CA THR A 20 -0.28 -20.74 27.13
C THR A 20 -1.71 -20.18 27.13
N LEU A 21 -2.23 -19.74 28.28
CA LEU A 21 -3.58 -19.18 28.36
C LEU A 21 -3.65 -17.85 27.62
N ARG A 22 -2.63 -16.99 27.81
CA ARG A 22 -2.54 -15.70 27.13
C ARG A 22 -2.34 -15.87 25.63
N VAL A 23 -1.44 -16.76 25.19
CA VAL A 23 -1.24 -17.09 23.77
C VAL A 23 -2.54 -17.60 23.13
N ASN A 24 -3.28 -18.49 23.82
CA ASN A 24 -4.56 -18.99 23.33
C ASN A 24 -5.63 -17.90 23.25
N SER A 25 -5.63 -16.92 24.16
CA SER A 25 -6.53 -15.75 24.11
C SER A 25 -6.26 -14.95 22.85
N ILE A 26 -5.01 -14.56 22.61
CA ILE A 26 -4.58 -13.82 21.42
C ILE A 26 -4.95 -14.61 20.15
N ALA A 27 -4.56 -15.89 20.08
CA ALA A 27 -4.85 -16.74 18.94
C ALA A 27 -6.35 -16.83 18.61
N ARG A 28 -7.21 -16.90 19.64
CA ARG A 28 -8.67 -16.93 19.48
C ARG A 28 -9.21 -15.60 18.95
N THR A 29 -8.79 -14.49 19.54
CA THR A 29 -9.21 -13.15 19.10
C THR A 29 -8.81 -12.93 17.65
N VAL A 30 -7.54 -13.18 17.29
CA VAL A 30 -7.06 -12.97 15.91
C VAL A 30 -7.77 -13.89 14.91
N SER A 31 -7.95 -15.19 15.23
CA SER A 31 -8.63 -16.11 14.31
C SER A 31 -10.09 -15.72 14.08
N ASN A 32 -10.80 -15.26 15.12
CA ASN A 32 -12.18 -14.77 15.00
C ASN A 32 -12.23 -13.53 14.11
N SER A 33 -11.43 -12.52 14.44
CA SER A 33 -11.43 -11.22 13.73
C SER A 33 -11.09 -11.37 12.26
N LEU A 34 -10.12 -12.23 11.90
CA LEU A 34 -9.78 -12.51 10.51
C LEU A 34 -10.94 -13.20 9.77
N CYS A 35 -11.59 -14.20 10.36
CA CYS A 35 -12.72 -14.88 9.71
C CYS A 35 -13.95 -13.96 9.57
N GLU A 36 -14.21 -13.10 10.55
CA GLU A 36 -15.32 -12.13 10.50
C GLU A 36 -15.08 -11.04 9.47
N THR A 37 -13.85 -10.56 9.34
CA THR A 37 -13.50 -9.49 8.40
C THR A 37 -13.40 -9.98 6.96
N PHE A 38 -12.96 -11.23 6.75
CA PHE A 38 -12.73 -11.84 5.44
C PHE A 38 -13.56 -13.13 5.23
N PRO A 39 -14.90 -13.06 5.26
CA PRO A 39 -15.76 -14.24 5.20
C PRO A 39 -15.64 -15.02 3.87
N ASP A 40 -15.28 -14.33 2.78
CA ASP A 40 -15.19 -14.92 1.45
C ASP A 40 -13.85 -15.65 1.19
N PHE A 41 -12.87 -15.57 2.10
CA PHE A 41 -11.54 -16.16 1.90
C PHE A 41 -11.47 -17.63 2.33
N ASN A 42 -12.60 -18.26 2.69
CA ASN A 42 -12.69 -19.66 3.13
C ASN A 42 -11.75 -20.00 4.28
N LEU A 43 -11.48 -19.04 5.16
CA LEU A 43 -10.66 -19.24 6.35
C LEU A 43 -11.42 -20.13 7.35
N ASN A 44 -10.77 -21.19 7.82
CA ASN A 44 -11.33 -22.02 8.88
C ASN A 44 -10.85 -21.50 10.24
N GLN A 45 -11.78 -21.00 11.05
CA GLN A 45 -11.48 -20.41 12.36
C GLN A 45 -10.76 -21.37 13.30
N ASN A 46 -11.17 -22.67 13.35
CA ASN A 46 -10.54 -23.64 14.21
C ASN A 46 -9.12 -23.98 13.75
N ASP A 47 -8.89 -24.12 12.45
CA ASP A 47 -7.56 -24.38 11.89
C ASP A 47 -6.63 -23.20 12.14
N LEU A 48 -7.11 -21.97 11.96
CA LEU A 48 -6.35 -20.76 12.30
C LEU A 48 -6.02 -20.70 13.79
N PHE A 49 -7.01 -20.93 14.66
CA PHE A 49 -6.76 -20.97 16.10
C PHE A 49 -5.70 -22.01 16.47
N ILE A 50 -5.81 -23.25 15.95
CA ILE A 50 -4.82 -24.31 16.20
C ILE A 50 -3.43 -23.91 15.66
N LYS A 51 -3.36 -23.26 14.51
CA LYS A 51 -2.11 -22.79 13.93
C LYS A 51 -1.49 -21.70 14.81
N LEU A 52 -2.25 -20.65 15.15
CA LEU A 52 -1.78 -19.50 15.91
C LEU A 52 -1.42 -19.84 17.36
N SER A 53 -2.15 -20.79 18.01
CA SER A 53 -1.85 -21.22 19.38
C SER A 53 -0.51 -21.98 19.53
N ARG A 54 0.16 -22.31 18.43
CA ARG A 54 1.51 -22.92 18.43
C ARG A 54 2.65 -21.88 18.41
N LEU A 55 2.32 -20.61 18.25
CA LEU A 55 3.31 -19.54 18.30
C LEU A 55 3.90 -19.40 19.70
N ASP A 56 5.19 -19.21 19.77
CA ASP A 56 5.82 -18.69 20.96
C ASP A 56 5.71 -17.16 20.97
N MET A 57 5.21 -16.59 22.06
CA MET A 57 5.03 -15.14 22.19
C MET A 57 5.81 -14.63 23.40
N TYR A 58 6.48 -13.50 23.24
CA TYR A 58 7.39 -12.92 24.22
C TYR A 58 7.14 -11.44 24.41
N ILE A 59 7.32 -10.95 25.64
CA ILE A 59 7.54 -9.54 25.89
C ILE A 59 9.04 -9.29 25.83
N ALA A 60 9.44 -8.25 25.10
CA ALA A 60 10.84 -7.92 24.86
C ALA A 60 11.03 -6.40 24.88
N LYS A 61 12.20 -5.97 25.34
CA LYS A 61 12.61 -4.59 25.15
C LYS A 61 13.18 -4.44 23.75
N MET A 62 12.58 -3.56 22.94
CA MET A 62 12.98 -3.26 21.58
C MET A 62 13.66 -1.90 21.49
N PRO A 63 14.52 -1.66 20.48
CA PRO A 63 15.08 -0.35 20.19
C PRO A 63 13.98 0.67 19.87
N GLU A 64 14.22 1.93 20.22
CA GLU A 64 13.33 3.04 19.86
C GLU A 64 13.16 3.15 18.33
N GLY A 65 11.94 3.37 17.86
CA GLY A 65 11.58 3.43 16.45
C GLY A 65 11.47 2.07 15.73
N MET A 66 11.66 0.95 16.44
CA MET A 66 11.26 -0.37 15.96
C MET A 66 9.75 -0.54 16.07
N ALA A 67 9.17 -1.45 15.26
CA ALA A 67 7.76 -1.78 15.36
C ALA A 67 7.39 -2.26 16.77
N GLU A 68 6.11 -2.07 17.16
CA GLU A 68 5.61 -2.46 18.48
C GLU A 68 5.58 -3.98 18.68
N ALA A 69 5.40 -4.74 17.60
CA ALA A 69 5.55 -6.18 17.57
C ALA A 69 6.42 -6.61 16.39
N ASN A 70 6.96 -7.83 16.46
CA ASN A 70 7.76 -8.37 15.37
C ASN A 70 7.63 -9.89 15.32
N TYR A 71 7.23 -10.42 14.16
CA TYR A 71 7.24 -11.85 13.88
C TYR A 71 8.59 -12.31 13.38
N PHE A 72 9.19 -13.25 14.07
CA PHE A 72 10.49 -13.81 13.72
C PHE A 72 10.35 -15.24 13.16
N TYR A 73 10.35 -15.36 11.84
CA TYR A 73 10.07 -16.62 11.13
C TYR A 73 11.06 -17.76 11.42
N LYS A 74 12.29 -17.46 11.83
CA LYS A 74 13.34 -18.47 12.09
C LYS A 74 13.02 -19.37 13.29
N ASN A 75 12.32 -18.85 14.29
CA ASN A 75 11.90 -19.61 15.46
C ASN A 75 10.38 -19.58 15.68
N THR A 76 9.64 -19.06 14.71
CA THR A 76 8.16 -19.04 14.73
C THR A 76 7.63 -18.34 15.99
N SER A 77 8.13 -17.15 16.29
CA SER A 77 7.82 -16.41 17.51
C SER A 77 7.43 -14.97 17.23
N ILE A 78 6.55 -14.42 18.08
CA ILE A 78 6.21 -12.99 18.10
C ILE A 78 6.84 -12.36 19.34
N TYR A 79 7.45 -11.19 19.13
CA TYR A 79 8.01 -10.36 20.18
C TYR A 79 7.23 -9.07 20.28
N PHE A 80 6.66 -8.76 21.44
CA PHE A 80 5.94 -7.52 21.72
C PHE A 80 6.82 -6.61 22.54
N ASN A 81 6.79 -5.32 22.26
CA ASN A 81 7.54 -4.33 23.01
C ASN A 81 7.01 -4.22 24.46
N ASP A 82 7.90 -4.03 25.43
CA ASP A 82 7.59 -4.09 26.88
C ASP A 82 6.73 -2.92 27.38
N HIS A 83 6.52 -1.88 26.58
CA HIS A 83 5.63 -0.78 26.92
C HIS A 83 4.18 -0.97 26.47
N ILE A 84 3.89 -2.01 25.67
CA ILE A 84 2.52 -2.33 25.27
C ILE A 84 1.77 -2.88 26.49
N ALA A 85 0.57 -2.35 26.73
CA ALA A 85 -0.30 -2.89 27.77
C ALA A 85 -0.78 -4.31 27.41
N ASP A 86 -0.99 -5.15 28.42
CA ASP A 86 -1.35 -6.56 28.17
C ASP A 86 -2.68 -6.69 27.40
N GLU A 87 -3.61 -5.77 27.63
CA GLU A 87 -4.90 -5.68 26.93
C GLU A 87 -4.80 -5.31 25.45
N ASP A 88 -3.70 -4.68 25.03
CA ASP A 88 -3.52 -4.20 23.66
C ASP A 88 -2.71 -5.19 22.78
N LEU A 89 -2.20 -6.28 23.36
CA LEU A 89 -1.37 -7.24 22.62
C LEU A 89 -2.10 -7.87 21.42
N GLU A 90 -3.41 -8.06 21.50
CA GLU A 90 -4.23 -8.59 20.41
C GLU A 90 -4.20 -7.71 19.17
N GLU A 91 -4.23 -6.39 19.35
CA GLU A 91 -4.19 -5.42 18.27
C GLU A 91 -2.89 -5.56 17.45
N PHE A 92 -1.75 -5.55 18.15
CA PHE A 92 -0.44 -5.71 17.51
C PHE A 92 -0.18 -7.12 16.99
N ALA A 93 -0.82 -8.14 17.58
CA ALA A 93 -0.69 -9.51 17.15
C ALA A 93 -1.32 -9.79 15.77
N ILE A 94 -2.33 -9.02 15.35
CA ILE A 94 -3.03 -9.25 14.07
C ILE A 94 -2.04 -9.22 12.92
N HIS A 95 -1.24 -8.17 12.79
CA HIS A 95 -0.23 -8.01 11.75
C HIS A 95 0.76 -9.19 11.75
N GLU A 96 1.33 -9.50 12.89
CA GLU A 96 2.35 -10.54 13.04
C GLU A 96 1.81 -11.95 12.83
N CYS A 97 0.56 -12.19 13.22
CA CYS A 97 -0.13 -13.45 12.95
C CYS A 97 -0.41 -13.65 11.46
N ILE A 98 -0.72 -12.59 10.72
CA ILE A 98 -0.88 -12.68 9.25
C ILE A 98 0.43 -13.12 8.62
N HIS A 99 1.58 -12.58 9.02
CA HIS A 99 2.88 -13.05 8.53
C HIS A 99 3.10 -14.54 8.78
N TYR A 100 2.75 -15.05 9.97
CA TYR A 100 2.83 -16.48 10.24
C TYR A 100 1.88 -17.31 9.39
N ILE A 101 0.67 -16.83 9.12
CA ILE A 101 -0.30 -17.52 8.26
C ILE A 101 0.24 -17.65 6.84
N GLN A 102 0.93 -16.64 6.34
CA GLN A 102 1.47 -16.53 4.99
C GLN A 102 2.67 -17.44 4.70
N GLU A 103 3.34 -18.00 5.70
CA GLU A 103 4.58 -18.74 5.50
C GLU A 103 4.42 -19.94 4.57
N ILE A 104 5.23 -19.98 3.51
CA ILE A 104 5.49 -21.17 2.70
C ILE A 104 6.94 -21.57 2.90
N LYS A 105 7.14 -22.78 3.44
CA LYS A 105 8.46 -23.36 3.73
C LYS A 105 8.70 -24.62 2.91
N ASP A 106 9.95 -24.87 2.56
CA ASP A 106 10.34 -26.13 1.92
C ASP A 106 10.38 -27.30 2.93
N LYS A 107 10.70 -28.50 2.44
CA LYS A 107 10.81 -29.71 3.27
C LYS A 107 11.93 -29.64 4.34
N ARG A 108 12.85 -28.68 4.21
CA ARG A 108 13.95 -28.42 5.15
C ARG A 108 13.65 -27.26 6.09
N ASN A 109 12.42 -26.76 6.06
CA ASN A 109 11.94 -25.62 6.85
C ASN A 109 12.59 -24.27 6.48
N TYR A 110 13.12 -24.14 5.26
CA TYR A 110 13.55 -22.84 4.73
C TYR A 110 12.35 -22.07 4.22
N LEU A 111 12.27 -20.79 4.60
CA LEU A 111 11.23 -19.89 4.11
C LEU A 111 11.46 -19.61 2.60
N LEU A 112 10.48 -19.95 1.79
CA LEU A 112 10.48 -19.71 0.35
C LEU A 112 9.70 -18.47 0.01
N ARG A 113 8.58 -18.25 0.72
CA ARG A 113 7.66 -17.15 0.46
C ARG A 113 6.89 -16.76 1.72
N MET A 114 6.52 -15.48 1.83
CA MET A 114 5.64 -14.97 2.85
C MET A 114 4.74 -13.91 2.21
N GLY A 115 3.47 -14.25 1.98
CA GLY A 115 2.51 -13.39 1.28
C GLY A 115 2.95 -13.04 -0.15
N LEU A 116 3.13 -11.76 -0.39
CA LEU A 116 3.58 -11.22 -1.69
C LEU A 116 5.11 -11.15 -1.81
N CYS A 117 5.84 -11.56 -0.76
CA CYS A 117 7.27 -11.46 -0.66
C CYS A 117 7.97 -12.79 -0.99
N ASP A 118 8.88 -12.78 -1.96
CA ASP A 118 9.67 -13.94 -2.36
C ASP A 118 11.05 -13.92 -1.69
N TYR A 119 11.40 -15.04 -1.05
CA TYR A 119 12.69 -15.25 -0.38
C TYR A 119 13.60 -16.09 -1.26
N THR A 120 14.71 -15.51 -1.69
CA THR A 120 15.78 -16.23 -2.40
C THR A 120 17.05 -16.27 -1.54
N GLU A 121 18.04 -17.07 -1.94
CA GLU A 121 19.32 -17.15 -1.22
C GLU A 121 20.05 -15.79 -1.15
N PHE A 122 19.81 -14.89 -2.11
CA PHE A 122 20.59 -13.66 -2.29
C PHE A 122 19.79 -12.39 -2.06
N ARG A 123 18.46 -12.43 -2.18
CA ARG A 123 17.63 -11.24 -2.10
C ARG A 123 16.19 -11.58 -1.69
N ILE A 124 15.57 -10.65 -0.99
CA ILE A 124 14.16 -10.62 -0.72
C ILE A 124 13.54 -9.60 -1.69
N TYR A 125 12.43 -9.95 -2.32
CA TYR A 125 11.69 -9.10 -3.26
C TYR A 125 10.27 -8.89 -2.76
N GLY A 126 9.76 -7.67 -2.90
CA GLY A 126 8.39 -7.32 -2.55
C GLY A 126 8.15 -7.22 -1.04
N LEU A 127 9.21 -6.97 -0.24
CA LEU A 127 9.06 -6.82 1.21
C LEU A 127 8.11 -5.67 1.54
N GLY A 128 8.36 -4.48 1.01
CA GLY A 128 7.51 -3.31 1.26
C GLY A 128 6.08 -3.47 0.75
N LEU A 129 5.91 -4.17 -0.38
CA LEU A 129 4.58 -4.52 -0.90
C LEU A 129 3.84 -5.45 0.07
N ASN A 130 4.51 -6.47 0.62
CA ASN A 130 3.91 -7.40 1.58
C ASN A 130 3.60 -6.74 2.91
N GLU A 131 4.53 -5.97 3.48
CA GLU A 131 4.33 -5.22 4.73
C GLU A 131 3.10 -4.31 4.63
N ALA A 132 3.00 -3.55 3.54
CA ALA A 132 1.83 -2.69 3.30
C ALA A 132 0.53 -3.49 3.13
N ALA A 133 0.54 -4.61 2.41
CA ALA A 133 -0.64 -5.44 2.23
C ALA A 133 -1.12 -6.05 3.56
N VAL A 134 -0.20 -6.55 4.38
CA VAL A 134 -0.50 -7.07 5.74
C VAL A 134 -1.03 -5.97 6.63
N GLN A 135 -0.41 -4.79 6.59
CA GLN A 135 -0.85 -3.64 7.39
C GLN A 135 -2.24 -3.14 6.98
N LEU A 136 -2.56 -3.11 5.69
CA LEU A 136 -3.91 -2.78 5.20
C LEU A 136 -4.95 -3.82 5.66
N MET A 137 -4.60 -5.11 5.67
CA MET A 137 -5.46 -6.15 6.23
C MET A 137 -5.68 -5.96 7.73
N ALA A 138 -4.61 -5.69 8.50
CA ALA A 138 -4.69 -5.42 9.93
C ALA A 138 -5.55 -4.18 10.21
N SER A 139 -5.36 -3.10 9.46
CA SER A 139 -6.18 -1.88 9.56
C SER A 139 -7.66 -2.13 9.29
N LYS A 140 -7.97 -3.01 8.34
CA LYS A 140 -9.36 -3.42 8.03
C LYS A 140 -9.98 -4.23 9.16
N VAL A 141 -9.23 -5.17 9.75
CA VAL A 141 -9.65 -5.96 10.91
C VAL A 141 -9.94 -5.06 12.11
N LEU A 142 -9.11 -4.05 12.34
CA LEU A 142 -9.24 -3.09 13.43
C LEU A 142 -10.23 -1.95 13.12
N ALA A 143 -10.82 -1.95 11.92
CA ALA A 143 -11.74 -0.90 11.45
C ALA A 143 -11.15 0.52 11.57
N ILE A 144 -9.85 0.68 11.31
CA ILE A 144 -9.16 1.97 11.40
C ILE A 144 -9.69 2.91 10.32
N PRO A 145 -10.19 4.10 10.68
CA PRO A 145 -10.69 5.06 9.72
C PRO A 145 -9.54 5.65 8.88
N LYS A 146 -9.88 6.18 7.69
CA LYS A 146 -8.92 6.98 6.92
C LYS A 146 -8.65 8.31 7.62
N GLU A 147 -7.39 8.66 7.67
CA GLU A 147 -6.92 9.93 8.23
C GLU A 147 -5.99 10.64 7.23
N TYR A 148 -6.03 11.98 7.26
CA TYR A 148 -5.05 12.80 6.54
C TYR A 148 -3.76 12.86 7.32
N VAL A 149 -2.67 12.44 6.69
CA VAL A 149 -1.34 12.53 7.28
C VAL A 149 -0.40 13.33 6.38
N LYS A 150 0.57 14.00 7.00
CA LYS A 150 1.69 14.63 6.31
C LYS A 150 2.97 13.90 6.68
N TYR A 151 3.58 13.25 5.68
CA TYR A 151 4.79 12.46 5.85
C TYR A 151 5.82 12.86 4.79
N PHE A 152 7.02 13.27 5.21
CA PHE A 152 8.09 13.76 4.31
C PHE A 152 7.63 14.76 3.24
N ASN A 153 6.81 15.75 3.63
CA ASN A 153 6.20 16.76 2.73
C ASN A 153 5.17 16.23 1.71
N ILE A 154 4.75 14.98 1.85
CA ILE A 154 3.64 14.41 1.11
C ILE A 154 2.42 14.42 2.03
N THR A 155 1.28 14.91 1.54
CA THR A 155 0.00 14.84 2.25
C THR A 155 -0.90 13.83 1.53
N PHE A 156 -1.48 12.89 2.26
CA PHE A 156 -2.33 11.84 1.71
C PHE A 156 -3.27 11.27 2.78
N GLU A 157 -4.29 10.54 2.35
CA GLU A 157 -5.16 9.76 3.23
C GLU A 157 -4.66 8.32 3.34
N THR A 158 -4.70 7.78 4.56
CA THR A 158 -4.37 6.38 4.81
C THR A 158 -5.17 5.81 5.98
N THR A 159 -5.38 4.50 6.00
CA THR A 159 -5.87 3.74 7.17
C THR A 159 -4.72 3.27 8.06
N SER A 160 -3.48 3.62 7.72
CA SER A 160 -2.30 3.28 8.51
C SER A 160 -1.40 4.50 8.72
N PRO A 161 -1.78 5.42 9.62
CA PRO A 161 -1.02 6.65 9.84
C PRO A 161 0.33 6.42 10.54
N SER A 162 0.47 5.33 11.29
CA SER A 162 1.63 5.06 12.14
C SER A 162 2.59 4.03 11.57
N TYR A 163 2.12 3.11 10.72
CA TYR A 163 2.92 1.99 10.20
C TYR A 163 2.86 1.93 8.69
N TYR A 164 4.01 1.99 8.03
CA TYR A 164 4.14 1.92 6.57
C TYR A 164 3.21 2.86 5.80
N PRO A 165 3.07 4.15 6.21
CA PRO A 165 2.03 5.02 5.66
C PRO A 165 2.16 5.26 4.16
N LEU A 166 3.38 5.41 3.64
CA LEU A 166 3.64 5.64 2.22
C LEU A 166 3.42 4.38 1.39
N GLU A 167 3.90 3.24 1.86
CA GLU A 167 3.72 1.93 1.23
C GLU A 167 2.23 1.57 1.19
N CYS A 168 1.51 1.73 2.30
CA CYS A 168 0.07 1.52 2.36
C CYS A 168 -0.69 2.42 1.38
N CYS A 169 -0.31 3.68 1.24
CA CYS A 169 -0.92 4.58 0.27
C CYS A 169 -0.73 4.10 -1.18
N LEU A 170 0.48 3.67 -1.55
CA LEU A 170 0.77 3.17 -2.90
C LEU A 170 0.07 1.84 -3.17
N VAL A 171 0.10 0.91 -2.21
CA VAL A 171 -0.52 -0.40 -2.34
C VAL A 171 -2.04 -0.30 -2.38
N SER A 172 -2.65 0.63 -1.62
CA SER A 172 -4.08 0.93 -1.71
C SER A 172 -4.49 1.40 -3.11
N GLN A 173 -3.64 2.19 -3.80
CA GLN A 173 -3.90 2.61 -5.18
C GLN A 173 -3.88 1.42 -6.15
N LEU A 174 -2.91 0.52 -6.00
CA LEU A 174 -2.87 -0.74 -6.76
C LEU A 174 -4.12 -1.58 -6.48
N ALA A 175 -4.49 -1.74 -5.21
CA ALA A 175 -5.67 -2.48 -4.78
C ALA A 175 -6.97 -1.89 -5.35
N TYR A 176 -7.09 -0.55 -5.38
CA TYR A 176 -8.24 0.12 -6.00
C TYR A 176 -8.39 -0.19 -7.49
N LEU A 177 -7.27 -0.28 -8.21
CA LEU A 177 -7.26 -0.56 -9.66
C LEU A 177 -7.55 -2.03 -9.99
N ILE A 178 -7.04 -2.96 -9.19
CA ILE A 178 -7.03 -4.41 -9.44
C ILE A 178 -8.14 -5.14 -8.68
N GLY A 179 -8.46 -4.67 -7.49
CA GLY A 179 -9.39 -5.25 -6.53
C GLY A 179 -8.73 -5.47 -5.17
N GLU A 180 -9.33 -4.89 -4.12
CA GLU A 180 -8.84 -5.02 -2.74
C GLU A 180 -8.89 -6.48 -2.28
N ASP A 181 -9.99 -7.18 -2.59
CA ASP A 181 -10.14 -8.59 -2.23
C ASP A 181 -9.08 -9.46 -2.90
N VAL A 182 -8.69 -9.14 -4.14
CA VAL A 182 -7.61 -9.84 -4.84
C VAL A 182 -6.26 -9.63 -4.17
N LEU A 183 -5.99 -8.40 -3.69
CA LEU A 183 -4.78 -8.12 -2.92
C LEU A 183 -4.75 -8.97 -1.66
N PHE A 184 -5.80 -8.92 -0.85
CA PHE A 184 -5.85 -9.59 0.45
C PHE A 184 -5.87 -11.11 0.33
N GLU A 185 -6.62 -11.65 -0.64
CA GLU A 185 -6.62 -13.09 -0.91
C GLU A 185 -5.24 -13.58 -1.37
N SER A 186 -4.57 -12.85 -2.27
CA SER A 186 -3.20 -13.15 -2.67
C SER A 186 -2.21 -13.08 -1.52
N THR A 187 -2.39 -12.09 -0.65
CA THR A 187 -1.54 -11.87 0.52
C THR A 187 -1.64 -13.03 1.50
N ILE A 188 -2.86 -13.43 1.88
CA ILE A 188 -3.04 -14.49 2.88
C ILE A 188 -2.71 -15.88 2.34
N ASN A 189 -2.95 -16.12 1.04
CA ASN A 189 -2.67 -17.40 0.38
C ASN A 189 -1.25 -17.48 -0.22
N SER A 190 -0.44 -16.42 -0.08
CA SER A 190 0.94 -16.38 -0.57
C SER A 190 1.08 -16.79 -2.03
N ASN A 191 0.36 -16.11 -2.93
CA ASN A 191 0.37 -16.41 -4.36
C ASN A 191 0.51 -15.14 -5.22
N ASP A 192 0.66 -15.31 -6.55
CA ASP A 192 0.91 -14.22 -7.49
C ASP A 192 -0.35 -13.69 -8.17
N THR A 193 -1.56 -14.04 -7.71
CA THR A 193 -2.80 -13.65 -8.40
C THR A 193 -2.92 -12.14 -8.55
N PHE A 194 -2.66 -11.39 -7.50
CA PHE A 194 -2.68 -9.92 -7.55
C PHE A 194 -1.64 -9.36 -8.51
N LYS A 195 -0.40 -9.82 -8.40
CA LYS A 195 0.71 -9.45 -9.29
C LYS A 195 0.38 -9.74 -10.76
N ASN A 196 -0.10 -10.94 -11.05
CA ASN A 196 -0.42 -11.36 -12.41
C ASN A 196 -1.54 -10.52 -13.01
N LYS A 197 -2.61 -10.22 -12.25
CA LYS A 197 -3.69 -9.35 -12.73
C LYS A 197 -3.19 -7.94 -13.11
N PHE A 198 -2.28 -7.36 -12.32
CA PHE A 198 -1.68 -6.07 -12.69
C PHE A 198 -0.79 -6.19 -13.93
N ILE A 199 -0.01 -7.26 -14.04
CA ILE A 199 0.87 -7.52 -15.20
C ILE A 199 0.05 -7.70 -16.47
N GLU A 200 -1.09 -8.39 -16.43
CA GLU A 200 -2.01 -8.56 -17.56
C GLU A 200 -2.56 -7.22 -18.07
N LEU A 201 -2.82 -6.28 -17.16
CA LEU A 201 -3.31 -4.94 -17.49
C LEU A 201 -2.20 -3.96 -17.87
N THR A 202 -0.94 -4.31 -17.64
CA THR A 202 0.21 -3.44 -17.88
C THR A 202 1.37 -4.21 -18.50
N ASN A 203 2.41 -4.52 -17.75
CA ASN A 203 3.48 -5.45 -18.10
C ASN A 203 4.35 -5.79 -16.88
N ALA A 204 5.10 -6.89 -16.96
CA ALA A 204 5.95 -7.38 -15.87
C ALA A 204 7.03 -6.36 -15.44
N LYS A 205 7.66 -5.64 -16.39
CA LYS A 205 8.69 -4.64 -16.08
C LYS A 205 8.14 -3.50 -15.24
N THR A 206 6.94 -3.05 -15.55
CA THR A 206 6.26 -1.99 -14.78
C THR A 206 5.99 -2.45 -13.35
N PHE A 207 5.44 -3.65 -13.17
CA PHE A 207 5.19 -4.18 -11.82
C PHE A 207 6.48 -4.31 -11.01
N MET A 208 7.53 -4.89 -11.59
CA MET A 208 8.84 -5.00 -10.93
C MET A 208 9.41 -3.64 -10.52
N ASN A 209 9.23 -2.60 -11.35
CA ASN A 209 9.68 -1.26 -11.00
C ASN A 209 8.88 -0.65 -9.84
N ILE A 210 7.56 -0.91 -9.78
CA ILE A 210 6.70 -0.46 -8.68
C ILE A 210 7.13 -1.16 -7.38
N GLU A 211 7.26 -2.48 -7.40
CA GLU A 211 7.70 -3.31 -6.29
C GLU A 211 9.07 -2.84 -5.75
N ASP A 212 10.07 -2.69 -6.63
CA ASP A 212 11.42 -2.23 -6.28
C ASP A 212 11.44 -0.79 -5.73
N ASN A 213 10.54 0.08 -6.18
CA ASN A 213 10.41 1.42 -5.63
C ASN A 213 9.77 1.41 -4.23
N ILE A 214 8.77 0.56 -3.98
CA ILE A 214 8.16 0.40 -2.65
C ILE A 214 9.21 -0.16 -1.67
N ASP A 215 9.96 -1.18 -2.06
CA ASP A 215 11.08 -1.71 -1.25
C ASP A 215 12.14 -0.63 -0.94
N LYS A 216 12.45 0.27 -1.89
CA LYS A 216 13.37 1.38 -1.67
C LYS A 216 12.86 2.40 -0.67
N ILE A 217 11.56 2.69 -0.66
CA ILE A 217 10.95 3.57 0.34
C ILE A 217 11.15 2.95 1.72
N LEU A 218 10.71 1.70 1.92
CA LEU A 218 10.86 0.96 3.18
C LEU A 218 12.32 0.94 3.68
N MET A 219 13.25 0.54 2.82
CA MET A 219 14.69 0.49 3.18
C MET A 219 15.25 1.86 3.55
N SER A 220 14.76 2.94 2.92
CA SER A 220 15.19 4.30 3.24
C SER A 220 14.64 4.78 4.58
N GLU A 221 13.41 4.40 4.94
CA GLU A 221 12.80 4.68 6.24
C GLU A 221 13.55 3.94 7.35
N GLU A 222 13.84 2.65 7.18
CA GLU A 222 14.66 1.89 8.12
C GLU A 222 16.05 2.50 8.32
N GLU A 223 16.67 3.00 7.26
CA GLU A 223 17.99 3.64 7.38
C GLU A 223 17.91 4.96 8.15
N ILE A 224 16.82 5.74 8.00
CA ILE A 224 16.57 6.93 8.81
C ILE A 224 16.46 6.57 10.30
N ILE A 225 15.69 5.52 10.63
CA ILE A 225 15.54 5.03 12.00
C ILE A 225 16.91 4.62 12.58
N LYS A 226 17.71 3.84 11.82
CA LYS A 226 19.06 3.43 12.24
C LYS A 226 19.99 4.63 12.50
N ILE A 227 19.91 5.66 11.65
CA ILE A 227 20.69 6.89 11.83
C ILE A 227 20.24 7.66 13.05
N ASN A 228 18.92 7.83 13.27
CA ASN A 228 18.38 8.52 14.45
C ASN A 228 18.81 7.82 15.75
N ASN A 229 18.70 6.49 15.82
CA ASN A 229 19.13 5.71 16.96
C ASN A 229 20.63 5.87 17.24
N LYS A 230 21.43 5.95 16.17
CA LYS A 230 22.86 6.21 16.32
C LYS A 230 23.16 7.61 16.84
N ILE A 231 22.45 8.64 16.34
CA ILE A 231 22.59 10.01 16.83
C ILE A 231 22.24 10.08 18.32
N ALA A 232 21.15 9.42 18.74
CA ALA A 232 20.69 9.41 20.15
C ALA A 232 21.70 8.79 21.12
N THR A 233 22.64 7.95 20.64
CA THR A 233 23.68 7.30 21.45
C THR A 233 25.03 8.00 21.37
N MET A 234 25.17 9.09 20.60
CA MET A 234 26.44 9.80 20.42
C MET A 234 26.62 10.90 21.46
N ASP A 235 27.85 11.00 21.98
CA ASP A 235 28.26 12.21 22.68
C ASP A 235 28.25 13.40 21.72
N ASP A 236 28.08 14.60 22.25
CA ASP A 236 27.89 15.85 21.49
C ASP A 236 29.07 16.17 20.55
N ASN A 237 29.14 15.45 19.42
CA ASN A 237 30.08 15.65 18.34
C ASN A 237 29.37 16.28 17.13
N SER A 238 29.16 17.59 17.18
CA SER A 238 28.37 18.38 16.24
C SER A 238 28.65 18.06 14.76
N LYS A 239 29.93 17.95 14.36
CA LYS A 239 30.27 17.70 12.95
C LYS A 239 29.79 16.34 12.41
N LYS A 240 29.82 15.29 13.23
CA LYS A 240 29.33 13.97 12.81
C LYS A 240 27.81 13.93 12.76
N ILE A 241 27.17 14.59 13.71
CA ILE A 241 25.71 14.74 13.77
C ILE A 241 25.23 15.52 12.55
N ASP A 242 25.89 16.61 12.17
CA ASP A 242 25.55 17.39 10.97
C ASP A 242 25.61 16.55 9.69
N VAL A 243 26.64 15.71 9.55
CA VAL A 243 26.75 14.80 8.39
C VAL A 243 25.60 13.78 8.37
N MET A 244 25.22 13.24 9.53
CA MET A 244 24.10 12.29 9.66
C MET A 244 22.76 12.96 9.36
N ASN A 245 22.53 14.16 9.91
CA ASN A 245 21.32 14.93 9.59
C ASN A 245 21.21 15.24 8.11
N LYS A 246 22.31 15.62 7.44
CA LYS A 246 22.32 15.82 5.99
C LYS A 246 21.99 14.52 5.23
N LYS A 247 22.45 13.37 5.71
CA LYS A 247 22.09 12.05 5.13
C LYS A 247 20.60 11.78 5.29
N ILE A 248 20.00 12.07 6.45
CA ILE A 248 18.57 11.94 6.70
C ILE A 248 17.77 12.80 5.71
N GLU A 249 18.13 14.08 5.53
CA GLU A 249 17.43 14.96 4.59
C GLU A 249 17.54 14.49 3.14
N ASN A 250 18.67 13.92 2.75
CA ASN A 250 18.81 13.29 1.42
C ASN A 250 17.90 12.05 1.27
N LEU A 251 17.80 11.20 2.31
CA LEU A 251 16.91 10.04 2.31
C LEU A 251 15.44 10.48 2.24
N LYS A 252 15.02 11.48 3.01
CA LYS A 252 13.66 12.05 2.95
C LYS A 252 13.32 12.56 1.54
N SER A 253 14.26 13.27 0.90
CA SER A 253 14.09 13.75 -0.47
C SER A 253 14.00 12.59 -1.47
N HIS A 254 14.79 11.53 -1.26
CA HIS A 254 14.74 10.32 -2.07
C HIS A 254 13.40 9.58 -1.91
N ILE A 255 12.91 9.42 -0.69
CA ILE A 255 11.60 8.82 -0.40
C ILE A 255 10.51 9.60 -1.12
N THR A 256 10.46 10.93 -0.94
CA THR A 256 9.46 11.80 -1.59
C THR A 256 9.45 11.64 -3.11
N SER A 257 10.63 11.70 -3.73
CA SER A 257 10.75 11.58 -5.19
C SER A 257 10.38 10.18 -5.69
N THR A 258 10.74 9.13 -4.94
CA THR A 258 10.40 7.74 -5.27
C THR A 258 8.91 7.49 -5.14
N PHE A 259 8.26 7.98 -4.08
CA PHE A 259 6.81 7.90 -3.89
C PHE A 259 6.05 8.54 -5.06
N ILE A 260 6.35 9.80 -5.38
CA ILE A 260 5.71 10.52 -6.49
C ILE A 260 5.91 9.79 -7.82
N LYS A 261 7.14 9.34 -8.09
CA LYS A 261 7.45 8.57 -9.30
C LYS A 261 6.64 7.28 -9.37
N THR A 262 6.48 6.58 -8.25
CA THR A 262 5.74 5.31 -8.18
C THR A 262 4.25 5.54 -8.39
N GLN A 263 3.68 6.56 -7.76
CA GLN A 263 2.28 6.96 -7.97
C GLN A 263 2.00 7.30 -9.44
N LYS A 264 2.89 8.08 -10.07
CA LYS A 264 2.81 8.37 -11.51
C LYS A 264 2.85 7.10 -12.35
N LEU A 265 3.75 6.18 -12.01
CA LEU A 265 3.92 4.93 -12.74
C LEU A 265 2.68 4.02 -12.61
N ILE A 266 2.12 3.88 -11.40
CA ILE A 266 0.88 3.12 -11.17
C ILE A 266 -0.26 3.70 -12.03
N THR A 267 -0.48 5.01 -11.94
CA THR A 267 -1.57 5.70 -12.64
C THR A 267 -1.43 5.57 -14.16
N SER A 268 -0.29 6.02 -14.70
CA SER A 268 -0.11 6.07 -16.16
C SER A 268 -0.09 4.67 -16.77
N SER A 269 0.61 3.71 -16.18
CA SER A 269 0.70 2.37 -16.77
C SER A 269 -0.67 1.67 -16.84
N TYR A 270 -1.52 1.84 -15.84
CA TYR A 270 -2.86 1.28 -15.86
C TYR A 270 -3.76 1.99 -16.88
N PHE A 271 -3.93 3.30 -16.74
CA PHE A 271 -4.89 4.05 -17.55
C PHE A 271 -4.46 4.20 -19.01
N ASP A 272 -3.17 4.27 -19.35
CA ASP A 272 -2.71 4.31 -20.72
C ASP A 272 -3.02 2.99 -21.45
N ASN A 273 -2.72 1.85 -20.83
CA ASN A 273 -3.02 0.54 -21.44
C ASN A 273 -4.53 0.28 -21.58
N VAL A 274 -5.32 0.63 -20.55
CA VAL A 274 -6.78 0.49 -20.65
C VAL A 274 -7.34 1.42 -21.73
N PHE A 275 -6.84 2.66 -21.86
CA PHE A 275 -7.23 3.59 -22.91
C PHE A 275 -6.99 3.04 -24.31
N ASP A 276 -5.83 2.44 -24.54
CA ASP A 276 -5.45 1.86 -25.83
C ASP A 276 -6.35 0.67 -26.22
N SER A 277 -6.88 -0.05 -25.23
CA SER A 277 -7.76 -1.21 -25.43
C SER A 277 -9.23 -0.86 -25.74
N ILE A 278 -9.64 0.40 -25.61
CA ILE A 278 -11.03 0.83 -25.85
C ILE A 278 -11.37 0.73 -27.35
N THR A 279 -12.40 -0.03 -27.68
CA THR A 279 -12.85 -0.28 -29.06
C THR A 279 -14.27 0.17 -29.36
N ASP A 280 -15.06 0.51 -28.33
CA ASP A 280 -16.47 0.89 -28.44
C ASP A 280 -16.87 1.99 -27.47
N LEU A 281 -18.09 2.53 -27.62
CA LEU A 281 -18.60 3.61 -26.78
C LEU A 281 -18.85 3.18 -25.34
N GLU A 282 -19.17 1.91 -25.09
CA GLU A 282 -19.34 1.38 -23.75
C GLU A 282 -18.00 1.37 -22.98
N GLY A 283 -16.94 0.98 -23.66
CA GLY A 283 -15.56 1.05 -23.14
C GLY A 283 -15.15 2.48 -22.80
N VAL A 284 -15.53 3.47 -23.63
CA VAL A 284 -15.28 4.90 -23.32
C VAL A 284 -15.96 5.30 -22.02
N GLU A 285 -17.23 4.94 -21.82
CA GLU A 285 -17.95 5.31 -20.58
C GLU A 285 -17.41 4.58 -19.35
N LYS A 286 -17.08 3.29 -19.46
CA LYS A 286 -16.44 2.53 -18.38
C LYS A 286 -15.10 3.15 -17.98
N TYR A 287 -14.27 3.53 -18.95
CA TYR A 287 -13.01 4.21 -18.70
C TYR A 287 -13.21 5.56 -18.03
N ARG A 288 -14.13 6.38 -18.55
CA ARG A 288 -14.46 7.70 -17.99
C ARG A 288 -14.85 7.59 -16.52
N GLN A 289 -15.75 6.67 -16.19
CA GLN A 289 -16.20 6.44 -14.83
C GLN A 289 -15.06 5.95 -13.93
N LYS A 290 -14.22 5.01 -14.41
CA LYS A 290 -13.09 4.50 -13.63
C LYS A 290 -12.06 5.58 -13.34
N LEU A 291 -11.73 6.41 -14.33
CA LEU A 291 -10.78 7.53 -14.17
C LEU A 291 -11.33 8.60 -13.22
N TYR A 292 -12.62 8.93 -13.33
CA TYR A 292 -13.29 9.86 -12.42
C TYR A 292 -13.29 9.34 -10.99
N ASN A 293 -13.71 8.11 -10.77
CA ASN A 293 -13.72 7.49 -9.44
C ASN A 293 -12.32 7.38 -8.84
N PHE A 294 -11.30 7.14 -9.67
CA PHE A 294 -9.91 7.11 -9.20
C PHE A 294 -9.42 8.50 -8.77
N LYS A 295 -9.85 9.56 -9.47
CA LYS A 295 -9.59 10.93 -9.05
C LYS A 295 -10.19 11.21 -7.66
N ASP A 296 -11.45 10.83 -7.44
CA ASP A 296 -12.12 10.99 -6.15
C ASP A 296 -11.44 10.15 -5.06
N TYR A 297 -11.02 8.93 -5.40
CA TYR A 297 -10.28 8.06 -4.48
C TYR A 297 -8.92 8.63 -4.07
N LEU A 298 -8.17 9.22 -5.00
CA LEU A 298 -6.90 9.88 -4.69
C LEU A 298 -7.09 11.13 -3.83
N GLY A 299 -8.23 11.80 -3.95
CA GLY A 299 -8.55 13.02 -3.23
C GLY A 299 -7.51 14.12 -3.44
N SER A 300 -7.19 14.83 -2.37
CA SER A 300 -6.13 15.84 -2.34
C SER A 300 -4.74 15.23 -2.09
N THR A 301 -4.59 13.92 -2.25
CA THR A 301 -3.32 13.23 -2.12
C THR A 301 -2.34 13.74 -3.15
N ALA A 302 -1.40 14.38 -2.88
CA ALA A 302 -0.21 14.76 -3.61
C ALA A 302 -0.04 16.26 -3.67
N GLY A 303 0.96 16.74 -3.03
CA GLY A 303 1.58 18.02 -3.37
C GLY A 303 2.17 18.05 -4.82
N ASP A 304 1.63 17.22 -5.72
CA ASP A 304 2.02 17.11 -7.13
C ASP A 304 0.80 17.31 -8.02
N THR A 305 0.90 18.22 -8.97
CA THR A 305 -0.13 18.52 -9.97
C THR A 305 -0.26 17.43 -11.04
N PHE A 306 0.63 16.44 -11.08
CA PHE A 306 0.69 15.41 -12.13
C PHE A 306 -0.67 14.79 -12.41
N PHE A 307 -1.37 14.32 -11.39
CA PHE A 307 -2.62 13.60 -11.63
C PHE A 307 -3.70 14.53 -12.20
N ASN A 308 -3.76 15.78 -11.77
CA ASN A 308 -4.71 16.74 -12.33
C ASN A 308 -4.43 16.99 -13.82
N ASP A 309 -3.17 17.23 -14.18
CA ASP A 309 -2.78 17.43 -15.58
C ASP A 309 -3.02 16.14 -16.39
N TYR A 310 -2.68 14.99 -15.84
CA TYR A 310 -2.91 13.68 -16.45
C TYR A 310 -4.42 13.44 -16.70
N TYR A 311 -5.25 13.69 -15.69
CA TYR A 311 -6.70 13.54 -15.77
C TYR A 311 -7.30 14.41 -16.89
N VAL A 312 -6.93 15.69 -16.94
CA VAL A 312 -7.43 16.62 -17.98
C VAL A 312 -7.03 16.14 -19.37
N ASN A 313 -5.76 15.79 -19.55
CA ASN A 313 -5.27 15.32 -20.85
C ASN A 313 -5.97 14.01 -21.29
N LYS A 314 -6.19 13.08 -20.37
CA LYS A 314 -6.89 11.81 -20.67
C LYS A 314 -8.37 12.04 -20.97
N MET A 315 -9.05 12.95 -20.28
CA MET A 315 -10.44 13.29 -20.58
C MET A 315 -10.59 13.94 -21.96
N MET A 316 -9.63 14.80 -22.36
CA MET A 316 -9.62 15.38 -23.71
C MET A 316 -9.42 14.29 -24.79
N ALA A 317 -8.42 13.42 -24.59
CA ALA A 317 -8.18 12.31 -25.52
C ALA A 317 -9.37 11.33 -25.60
N LEU A 318 -10.06 11.13 -24.49
CA LEU A 318 -11.24 10.27 -24.42
C LEU A 318 -12.42 10.87 -25.22
N GLU A 319 -12.59 12.19 -25.18
CA GLU A 319 -13.62 12.87 -25.97
C GLU A 319 -13.32 12.77 -27.47
N GLU A 320 -12.06 12.90 -27.88
CA GLU A 320 -11.64 12.67 -29.26
C GLU A 320 -11.91 11.24 -29.70
N LYS A 321 -11.62 10.24 -28.85
CA LYS A 321 -11.88 8.83 -29.11
C LYS A 321 -13.38 8.53 -29.19
N TYR A 322 -14.19 9.13 -28.32
CA TYR A 322 -15.64 9.04 -28.36
C TYR A 322 -16.20 9.52 -29.72
N ASN A 323 -15.79 10.73 -30.14
CA ASN A 323 -16.24 11.29 -31.41
C ASN A 323 -15.81 10.45 -32.62
N TYR A 324 -14.61 9.86 -32.58
CA TYR A 324 -14.14 8.95 -33.63
C TYR A 324 -15.02 7.69 -33.71
N LEU A 325 -15.29 7.03 -32.59
CA LEU A 325 -16.09 5.80 -32.53
C LEU A 325 -17.57 6.07 -32.88
N GLU A 326 -18.15 7.20 -32.45
CA GLU A 326 -19.50 7.61 -32.79
C GLU A 326 -19.65 7.80 -34.32
N ASN A 327 -18.70 8.51 -34.96
CA ASN A 327 -18.74 8.76 -36.40
C ASN A 327 -18.54 7.45 -37.20
N THR A 328 -17.63 6.56 -36.76
CA THR A 328 -17.39 5.26 -37.43
C THR A 328 -18.56 4.31 -37.29
N SER A 329 -19.29 4.33 -36.18
CA SER A 329 -20.51 3.54 -36.00
C SER A 329 -21.66 4.06 -36.88
N VAL A 330 -21.73 5.35 -37.14
CA VAL A 330 -22.74 5.98 -38.01
C VAL A 330 -22.43 5.68 -39.49
N GLU A 331 -21.17 5.69 -39.90
CA GLU A 331 -20.78 5.35 -41.30
C GLU A 331 -21.12 3.89 -41.65
N ASN A 332 -21.02 2.96 -40.69
CA ASN A 332 -21.44 1.56 -40.90
C ASN A 332 -22.98 1.35 -40.95
N VAL A 333 -23.77 2.37 -40.54
CA VAL A 333 -25.25 2.35 -40.61
C VAL A 333 -25.80 3.13 -41.80
N VAL A 334 -24.96 3.94 -42.47
CA VAL A 334 -25.39 4.88 -43.54
C VAL A 334 -25.23 4.32 -44.95
N ASP A 335 -25.20 2.98 -45.15
CA ASP A 335 -25.41 2.44 -46.50
C ASP A 335 -26.91 2.35 -46.88
N ASP A 336 -27.83 2.82 -46.01
CA ASP A 336 -29.29 2.72 -46.36
C ASP A 336 -30.17 3.90 -45.88
N SER A 337 -29.69 5.13 -45.68
CA SER A 337 -30.60 6.31 -45.70
C SER A 337 -29.90 7.67 -45.61
N MET A 338 -30.05 8.42 -46.69
CA MET A 338 -29.71 9.84 -46.79
C MET A 338 -30.48 10.75 -45.79
N TYR A 339 -29.78 11.77 -45.35
CA TYR A 339 -30.24 13.00 -44.64
C TYR A 339 -30.55 12.95 -43.16
N LEU A 340 -29.64 13.46 -42.37
CA LEU A 340 -29.99 14.41 -41.29
C LEU A 340 -28.80 15.29 -40.88
N THR A 341 -29.12 16.55 -40.63
CA THR A 341 -28.31 17.75 -40.54
C THR A 341 -27.46 17.85 -39.27
N LYS A 342 -26.27 18.49 -39.46
CA LYS A 342 -25.31 18.94 -38.45
C LYS A 342 -25.93 19.66 -37.26
N LYS A 343 -25.66 19.14 -36.05
CA LYS A 343 -25.68 19.89 -34.80
C LYS A 343 -24.35 19.59 -34.05
N LYS A 344 -23.27 20.23 -34.51
CA LYS A 344 -21.95 20.15 -33.92
C LYS A 344 -21.58 21.53 -33.41
N SER A 345 -21.67 21.84 -32.10
CA SER A 345 -20.82 22.80 -31.41
C SER A 345 -21.14 23.03 -29.92
N SER A 346 -22.30 22.62 -29.37
CA SER A 346 -22.65 22.95 -27.99
C SER A 346 -22.02 22.00 -26.96
N LYS A 347 -21.92 20.71 -27.25
CA LYS A 347 -21.43 19.70 -26.28
C LYS A 347 -19.96 19.85 -25.89
N LEU A 348 -19.10 20.29 -26.79
CA LEU A 348 -17.69 20.53 -26.50
C LEU A 348 -17.51 21.72 -25.55
N LEU A 349 -18.30 22.76 -25.74
CA LEU A 349 -18.27 23.98 -24.91
C LEU A 349 -18.85 23.68 -23.50
N ASP A 350 -19.89 22.86 -23.42
CA ASP A 350 -20.50 22.43 -22.16
C ASP A 350 -19.54 21.52 -21.38
N PHE A 351 -18.80 20.66 -22.08
CA PHE A 351 -17.74 19.84 -21.48
C PHE A 351 -16.56 20.69 -20.98
N PHE A 352 -16.09 21.68 -21.75
CA PHE A 352 -15.06 22.62 -21.30
C PHE A 352 -15.50 23.44 -20.08
N ASN A 353 -16.76 23.84 -20.02
CA ASN A 353 -17.32 24.55 -18.87
C ASN A 353 -17.46 23.62 -17.66
N PHE A 354 -17.84 22.36 -17.86
CA PHE A 354 -17.87 21.33 -16.81
C PHE A 354 -16.48 21.04 -16.26
N VAL A 355 -15.47 20.84 -17.11
CA VAL A 355 -14.07 20.65 -16.67
C VAL A 355 -13.57 21.88 -15.92
N LYS A 356 -13.83 23.10 -16.41
CA LYS A 356 -13.50 24.34 -15.69
C LYS A 356 -14.18 24.44 -14.32
N SER A 357 -15.45 24.03 -14.19
CA SER A 357 -16.17 24.07 -12.91
C SER A 357 -15.59 23.13 -11.86
N LEU A 358 -14.98 22.02 -12.28
CA LEU A 358 -14.30 21.08 -11.37
C LEU A 358 -13.03 21.66 -10.72
N PHE A 359 -12.43 22.69 -11.35
CA PHE A 359 -11.20 23.33 -10.87
C PHE A 359 -11.44 24.68 -10.16
N VAL A 360 -12.61 25.29 -10.28
CA VAL A 360 -12.96 26.57 -9.63
C VAL A 360 -13.27 26.40 -8.13
N HIS A 361 -13.46 25.19 -7.63
CA HIS A 361 -13.71 24.91 -6.21
C HIS A 361 -12.49 24.46 -5.40
N SER A 362 -11.27 24.53 -5.95
CA SER A 362 -10.04 24.18 -5.22
C SER A 362 -9.30 25.38 -4.60
N ASP A 363 -9.86 26.59 -4.62
CA ASP A 363 -9.37 27.70 -3.82
C ASP A 363 -9.95 27.62 -2.40
N PHE A 364 -9.51 26.65 -1.62
CA PHE A 364 -9.62 26.70 -0.17
C PHE A 364 -8.45 27.49 0.37
N GLU A 365 -8.72 28.75 0.62
CA GLU A 365 -7.92 29.60 1.49
C GLU A 365 -7.88 29.05 2.91
N ASN A 366 -6.66 29.06 3.43
CA ASN A 366 -6.28 29.39 4.80
C ASN A 366 -6.56 28.39 5.93
N SER A 367 -5.41 27.83 6.34
CA SER A 367 -4.87 27.99 7.70
C SER A 367 -5.79 27.67 8.88
N VAL A 368 -5.49 26.59 9.53
CA VAL A 368 -5.41 26.64 10.99
C VAL A 368 -4.09 26.01 11.43
N ASP A 369 -3.14 26.87 11.81
CA ASP A 369 -2.04 26.53 12.71
C ASP A 369 -2.64 25.99 14.02
N ILE A 370 -2.44 24.74 14.32
CA ILE A 370 -2.50 24.26 15.71
C ILE A 370 -1.13 23.71 16.07
N VAL A 371 -0.33 24.64 16.55
CA VAL A 371 0.78 24.37 17.46
C VAL A 371 0.19 24.15 18.86
N LYS A 372 0.72 23.14 19.59
CA LYS A 372 0.64 22.82 21.04
C LYS A 372 -0.17 21.54 21.31
N LYS A 373 0.37 20.55 21.95
CA LYS A 373 1.44 20.38 22.97
C LYS A 373 2.08 19.02 22.84
#